data_d2493216c31b38bae6cac51a9fab4dd9
#
_entry.id   d2493216c31b38bae6cac51a9fab4dd9
#
_cell.length_a   1.000
_cell.length_b   1.000
_cell.length_c   1.000
_cell.angle_alpha   90.00
_cell.angle_beta   90.00
_cell.angle_gamma   90.00
#
_symmetry.space_group_name_H-M   'P 1'
#
loop_
_entity.id
_entity.type
_entity.pdbx_description
1 polymer ?
#
loop_
_entity_poly.entity_id
_entity_poly.type
_entity_poly.pdbx_seq_one_letter_code
_entity_poly.pdbx_strand_id
1 'polypeptide(L)'
;MTMNKPLVSVIMPVYNGEKYIRKAVESVYEQGVSLELLVIDDGSTDHTEEVLSAYEGREYFRYIKNEQNMGAAGSRNRGVGLAQGTYIAFLDADDWWEPGKLKEQLKRLEETGYVLCSTGRELMKADGSSTGRTIPVKEKITYRELLKHNSINCSSVILRRDVAREFPMEHDDSHEDYITWLKILRKYGCAAGINKPYLKYRLSEGGKSRNKLKSAAMTYNVYRYAGYGRIRSCIFFCSYAVHGIWKYCYCSLRSQ
;
A
#
# COMPACT_ATOMS: atom_id res chain seq x y z
N MET A 1 21.54 24.34 12.88
CA MET A 1 20.60 24.23 11.75
C MET A 1 19.42 23.40 12.21
N THR A 2 18.23 23.98 12.35
CA THR A 2 17.02 23.22 12.62
C THR A 2 16.73 22.34 11.40
N MET A 3 16.95 21.03 11.53
CA MET A 3 16.58 20.10 10.47
C MET A 3 15.07 20.22 10.24
N ASN A 4 14.68 20.63 9.04
CA ASN A 4 13.27 20.73 8.67
C ASN A 4 12.66 19.32 8.76
N LYS A 5 11.66 19.16 9.61
CA LYS A 5 10.95 17.89 9.79
C LYS A 5 10.39 17.42 8.45
N PRO A 6 10.56 16.14 8.05
CA PRO A 6 10.02 15.64 6.80
C PRO A 6 8.50 15.80 6.78
N LEU A 7 7.94 16.10 5.61
CA LEU A 7 6.49 16.18 5.41
C LEU A 7 5.86 14.79 5.33
N VAL A 8 6.54 13.86 4.63
CA VAL A 8 6.08 12.48 4.41
C VAL A 8 7.09 11.49 4.94
N SER A 9 6.66 10.50 5.71
CA SER A 9 7.44 9.29 5.99
C SER A 9 6.98 8.19 5.05
N VAL A 10 7.86 7.73 4.18
CA VAL A 10 7.63 6.55 3.34
C VAL A 10 8.09 5.32 4.10
N ILE A 11 7.21 4.35 4.29
CA ILE A 11 7.48 3.09 4.98
C ILE A 11 7.54 1.98 3.94
N MET A 12 8.69 1.32 3.84
CA MET A 12 8.96 0.26 2.89
C MET A 12 9.33 -1.02 3.65
N PRO A 13 8.36 -1.94 3.87
CA PRO A 13 8.70 -3.26 4.40
C PRO A 13 9.41 -4.07 3.32
N VAL A 14 10.43 -4.83 3.72
CA VAL A 14 11.15 -5.73 2.82
C VAL A 14 11.46 -7.07 3.51
N TYR A 15 11.34 -8.15 2.75
CA TYR A 15 11.83 -9.46 3.10
C TYR A 15 12.31 -10.16 1.83
N ASN A 16 13.62 -10.41 1.72
CA ASN A 16 14.28 -10.99 0.55
C ASN A 16 13.94 -10.20 -0.74
N GLY A 17 14.31 -8.91 -0.74
CA GLY A 17 13.96 -7.95 -1.79
C GLY A 17 15.09 -7.55 -2.71
N GLU A 18 16.28 -8.21 -2.66
CA GLU A 18 17.51 -7.84 -3.37
C GLU A 18 17.28 -7.48 -4.85
N LYS A 19 16.36 -8.21 -5.48
CA LYS A 19 16.08 -8.09 -6.92
C LYS A 19 15.36 -6.81 -7.30
N TYR A 20 14.54 -6.26 -6.42
CA TYR A 20 13.56 -5.21 -6.78
C TYR A 20 13.74 -3.91 -6.00
N ILE A 21 14.28 -3.98 -4.79
CA ILE A 21 14.27 -2.89 -3.82
C ILE A 21 14.97 -1.61 -4.31
N ARG A 22 16.03 -1.73 -5.15
CA ARG A 22 16.74 -0.58 -5.72
C ARG A 22 15.76 0.35 -6.46
N LYS A 23 14.95 -0.20 -7.35
CA LYS A 23 13.98 0.57 -8.14
C LYS A 23 12.90 1.21 -7.24
N ALA A 24 12.44 0.50 -6.22
CA ALA A 24 11.50 1.02 -5.25
C ALA A 24 12.08 2.23 -4.51
N VAL A 25 13.30 2.12 -3.97
CA VAL A 25 14.00 3.20 -3.25
C VAL A 25 14.21 4.41 -4.15
N GLU A 26 14.73 4.21 -5.37
CA GLU A 26 14.97 5.31 -6.31
C GLU A 26 13.69 6.07 -6.64
N SER A 27 12.57 5.37 -6.85
CA SER A 27 11.28 5.99 -7.15
C SER A 27 10.75 6.87 -6.02
N VAL A 28 11.13 6.61 -4.77
CA VAL A 28 10.76 7.45 -3.61
C VAL A 28 11.49 8.80 -3.68
N TYR A 29 12.76 8.81 -4.04
CA TYR A 29 13.53 10.07 -4.11
C TYR A 29 13.14 10.96 -5.29
N GLU A 30 12.43 10.43 -6.28
CA GLU A 30 11.91 11.18 -7.43
C GLU A 30 10.59 11.92 -7.14
N GLN A 31 10.04 11.85 -5.91
CA GLN A 31 8.73 12.40 -5.61
C GLN A 31 8.67 13.93 -5.46
N GLY A 32 9.83 14.61 -5.30
CA GLY A 32 9.92 16.07 -5.27
C GLY A 32 9.23 16.73 -4.08
N VAL A 33 9.15 16.03 -2.94
CA VAL A 33 8.62 16.53 -1.66
C VAL A 33 9.62 16.24 -0.53
N SER A 34 9.54 17.01 0.57
CA SER A 34 10.33 16.72 1.76
C SER A 34 9.86 15.40 2.37
N LEU A 35 10.71 14.37 2.38
CA LEU A 35 10.37 13.05 2.88
C LEU A 35 11.53 12.39 3.62
N GLU A 36 11.20 11.40 4.46
CA GLU A 36 12.10 10.37 4.95
C GLU A 36 11.69 9.01 4.39
N LEU A 37 12.66 8.13 4.17
CA LEU A 37 12.44 6.75 3.77
C LEU A 37 12.89 5.82 4.91
N LEU A 38 11.92 5.06 5.44
CA LEU A 38 12.12 4.03 6.45
C LEU A 38 12.00 2.66 5.78
N VAL A 39 13.12 2.01 5.52
CA VAL A 39 13.13 0.63 5.03
C VAL A 39 13.16 -0.29 6.25
N ILE A 40 12.12 -1.10 6.41
CA ILE A 40 11.97 -2.05 7.53
C ILE A 40 12.24 -3.44 7.00
N ASP A 41 13.42 -3.95 7.25
CA ASP A 41 13.84 -5.29 6.85
C ASP A 41 13.33 -6.33 7.85
N ASP A 42 12.49 -7.21 7.38
CA ASP A 42 11.80 -8.23 8.18
C ASP A 42 12.62 -9.52 8.34
N GLY A 43 13.95 -9.38 8.45
CA GLY A 43 14.89 -10.48 8.63
C GLY A 43 15.29 -11.14 7.30
N SER A 44 15.59 -10.35 6.27
CA SER A 44 16.10 -10.85 4.99
C SER A 44 17.37 -11.69 5.15
N THR A 45 17.48 -12.72 4.31
CA THR A 45 18.59 -13.66 4.25
C THR A 45 19.32 -13.66 2.90
N ASP A 46 18.82 -12.87 1.95
CA ASP A 46 19.45 -12.58 0.67
C ASP A 46 20.37 -11.35 0.74
N HIS A 47 20.81 -10.80 -0.37
CA HIS A 47 21.66 -9.60 -0.44
C HIS A 47 20.92 -8.27 -0.29
N THR A 48 19.69 -8.26 0.28
CA THR A 48 18.90 -7.02 0.48
C THR A 48 19.67 -5.96 1.24
N GLU A 49 20.35 -6.33 2.35
CA GLU A 49 21.13 -5.41 3.17
C GLU A 49 22.30 -4.81 2.40
N GLU A 50 23.01 -5.63 1.63
CA GLU A 50 24.11 -5.18 0.77
C GLU A 50 23.64 -4.18 -0.30
N VAL A 51 22.49 -4.44 -0.95
CA VAL A 51 21.91 -3.50 -1.92
C VAL A 51 21.55 -2.17 -1.26
N LEU A 52 21.05 -2.19 -0.02
CA LEU A 52 20.63 -1.00 0.71
C LEU A 52 21.80 -0.20 1.29
N SER A 53 22.96 -0.82 1.52
CA SER A 53 24.17 -0.13 2.00
C SER A 53 24.60 1.04 1.08
N ALA A 54 24.29 0.95 -0.22
CA ALA A 54 24.52 2.04 -1.18
C ALA A 54 23.74 3.33 -0.88
N TYR A 55 22.74 3.27 -0.01
CA TYR A 55 21.92 4.42 0.39
C TYR A 55 22.28 4.93 1.80
N GLU A 56 23.15 4.25 2.52
CA GLU A 56 23.65 4.72 3.80
C GLU A 56 24.33 6.09 3.66
N GLY A 57 24.04 6.97 4.62
CA GLY A 57 24.51 8.37 4.57
C GLY A 57 23.66 9.31 3.71
N ARG A 58 22.67 8.83 2.96
CA ARG A 58 21.67 9.72 2.36
C ARG A 58 20.82 10.38 3.43
N GLU A 59 20.60 11.68 3.28
CA GLU A 59 19.75 12.45 4.18
C GLU A 59 18.34 11.82 4.23
N TYR A 60 17.84 11.62 5.47
CA TYR A 60 16.54 11.00 5.75
C TYR A 60 16.35 9.56 5.23
N PHE A 61 17.40 8.82 4.94
CA PHE A 61 17.35 7.37 4.74
C PHE A 61 17.58 6.66 6.06
N ARG A 62 16.73 5.68 6.37
CA ARG A 62 16.90 4.84 7.56
C ARG A 62 16.61 3.38 7.22
N TYR A 63 17.61 2.53 7.38
CA TYR A 63 17.48 1.07 7.33
C TYR A 63 17.31 0.54 8.75
N ILE A 64 16.27 -0.26 8.98
CA ILE A 64 15.91 -0.83 10.27
C ILE A 64 15.64 -2.32 10.09
N LYS A 65 16.49 -3.18 10.66
CA LYS A 65 16.32 -4.63 10.64
C LYS A 65 15.49 -5.11 11.82
N ASN A 66 14.53 -5.98 11.58
CA ASN A 66 13.78 -6.67 12.61
C ASN A 66 14.62 -7.82 13.17
N GLU A 67 14.56 -8.04 14.48
CA GLU A 67 15.25 -9.17 15.14
C GLU A 67 14.66 -10.53 14.73
N GLN A 68 13.37 -10.54 14.39
CA GLN A 68 12.63 -11.70 13.90
C GLN A 68 11.62 -11.26 12.84
N ASN A 69 11.18 -12.19 12.00
CA ASN A 69 10.15 -11.91 11.01
C ASN A 69 8.82 -11.59 11.69
N MET A 70 8.31 -10.38 11.50
CA MET A 70 7.08 -9.84 12.09
C MET A 70 5.93 -9.80 11.07
N GLY A 71 6.19 -10.17 9.82
CA GLY A 71 5.26 -10.02 8.71
C GLY A 71 5.12 -8.57 8.22
N ALA A 72 4.40 -8.40 7.11
CA ALA A 72 4.25 -7.09 6.48
C ALA A 72 3.50 -6.09 7.38
N ALA A 73 2.47 -6.54 8.11
CA ALA A 73 1.74 -5.69 9.05
C ALA A 73 2.63 -5.21 10.20
N GLY A 74 3.37 -6.13 10.83
CA GLY A 74 4.29 -5.81 11.92
C GLY A 74 5.37 -4.81 11.48
N SER A 75 5.99 -5.05 10.33
CA SER A 75 7.01 -4.16 9.76
C SER A 75 6.45 -2.77 9.42
N ARG A 76 5.24 -2.68 8.83
CA ARG A 76 4.60 -1.38 8.59
C ARG A 76 4.27 -0.64 9.87
N ASN A 77 3.73 -1.33 10.88
CA ASN A 77 3.43 -0.73 12.18
C ASN A 77 4.70 -0.22 12.89
N ARG A 78 5.79 -0.98 12.83
CA ARG A 78 7.10 -0.53 13.36
C ARG A 78 7.55 0.76 12.67
N GLY A 79 7.43 0.82 11.33
CA GLY A 79 7.73 2.02 10.56
C GLY A 79 6.86 3.21 10.95
N VAL A 80 5.54 3.02 11.13
CA VAL A 80 4.60 4.07 11.61
C VAL A 80 5.00 4.60 12.98
N GLY A 81 5.47 3.72 13.88
CA GLY A 81 5.97 4.10 15.21
C GLY A 81 7.20 5.02 15.15
N LEU A 82 8.11 4.74 14.22
CA LEU A 82 9.38 5.45 14.04
C LEU A 82 9.28 6.71 13.16
N ALA A 83 8.16 6.88 12.45
CA ALA A 83 7.92 7.95 11.49
C ALA A 83 7.85 9.33 12.13
N GLN A 84 8.48 10.32 11.48
CA GLN A 84 8.53 11.73 11.90
C GLN A 84 7.65 12.64 11.04
N GLY A 85 7.34 12.26 9.80
CA GLY A 85 6.52 13.02 8.87
C GLY A 85 5.10 13.30 9.37
N THR A 86 4.45 14.29 8.79
CA THR A 86 3.02 14.58 9.05
C THR A 86 2.13 13.53 8.40
N TYR A 87 2.58 13.01 7.28
CA TYR A 87 1.89 11.97 6.51
C TYR A 87 2.72 10.70 6.45
N ILE A 88 2.03 9.57 6.30
CA ILE A 88 2.60 8.24 6.06
C ILE A 88 2.24 7.83 4.64
N ALA A 89 3.20 7.31 3.90
CA ALA A 89 2.97 6.59 2.65
C ALA A 89 3.58 5.19 2.74
N PHE A 90 2.93 4.19 2.15
CA PHE A 90 3.44 2.83 2.10
C PHE A 90 3.89 2.50 0.68
N LEU A 91 5.00 1.76 0.56
CA LEU A 91 5.48 1.21 -0.70
C LEU A 91 6.11 -0.16 -0.45
N ASP A 92 5.58 -1.18 -1.09
CA ASP A 92 6.15 -2.53 -1.04
C ASP A 92 7.44 -2.58 -1.88
N ALA A 93 8.43 -3.35 -1.45
CA ALA A 93 9.79 -3.34 -2.01
C ALA A 93 9.89 -3.86 -3.46
N ASP A 94 8.84 -4.49 -3.99
CA ASP A 94 8.75 -4.99 -5.37
C ASP A 94 7.98 -4.04 -6.31
N ASP A 95 7.34 -3.00 -5.76
CA ASP A 95 6.60 -1.96 -6.49
C ASP A 95 7.45 -0.70 -6.70
N TRP A 96 6.96 0.26 -7.49
CA TRP A 96 7.55 1.60 -7.60
C TRP A 96 6.53 2.65 -8.01
N TRP A 97 6.89 3.90 -7.80
CA TRP A 97 6.04 5.06 -8.11
C TRP A 97 6.51 5.82 -9.33
N GLU A 98 5.58 6.41 -10.05
CA GLU A 98 5.85 7.47 -11.01
C GLU A 98 6.13 8.79 -10.27
N PRO A 99 6.98 9.66 -10.85
CA PRO A 99 7.26 10.98 -10.29
C PRO A 99 5.99 11.82 -10.05
N GLY A 100 6.00 12.59 -8.95
CA GLY A 100 4.91 13.52 -8.63
C GLY A 100 3.69 12.92 -7.96
N LYS A 101 3.65 11.59 -7.71
CA LYS A 101 2.55 10.92 -6.99
C LYS A 101 2.27 11.59 -5.64
N LEU A 102 3.29 11.71 -4.79
CA LEU A 102 3.12 12.26 -3.45
C LEU A 102 2.70 13.74 -3.50
N LYS A 103 3.26 14.52 -4.41
CA LYS A 103 2.88 15.93 -4.60
C LYS A 103 1.40 16.10 -4.93
N GLU A 104 0.88 15.31 -5.88
CA GLU A 104 -0.54 15.38 -6.27
C GLU A 104 -1.45 14.87 -5.16
N GLN A 105 -1.03 13.82 -4.43
CA GLN A 105 -1.80 13.29 -3.30
C GLN A 105 -1.89 14.28 -2.12
N LEU A 106 -0.79 14.94 -1.77
CA LEU A 106 -0.79 15.98 -0.73
C LEU A 106 -1.73 17.12 -1.08
N LYS A 107 -1.66 17.62 -2.32
CA LYS A 107 -2.59 18.63 -2.83
C LYS A 107 -4.05 18.16 -2.73
N ARG A 108 -4.33 16.90 -3.11
CA ARG A 108 -5.68 16.34 -3.06
C ARG A 108 -6.21 16.19 -1.62
N LEU A 109 -5.34 15.84 -0.66
CA LEU A 109 -5.71 15.80 0.76
C LEU A 109 -6.03 17.21 1.31
N GLU A 110 -5.25 18.21 0.91
CA GLU A 110 -5.50 19.60 1.29
C GLU A 110 -6.84 20.13 0.73
N GLU A 111 -7.11 19.89 -0.56
CA GLU A 111 -8.36 20.32 -1.23
C GLU A 111 -9.61 19.65 -0.65
N THR A 112 -9.51 18.40 -0.26
CA THR A 112 -10.69 17.62 0.18
C THR A 112 -10.87 17.58 1.69
N GLY A 113 -9.83 17.84 2.46
CA GLY A 113 -9.81 17.64 3.92
C GLY A 113 -9.88 16.17 4.33
N TYR A 114 -9.74 15.22 3.40
CA TYR A 114 -9.77 13.79 3.71
C TYR A 114 -8.47 13.34 4.38
N VAL A 115 -8.53 12.25 5.13
CA VAL A 115 -7.38 11.75 5.91
C VAL A 115 -6.54 10.73 5.15
N LEU A 116 -7.05 10.21 4.03
CA LEU A 116 -6.43 9.18 3.20
C LEU A 116 -6.66 9.48 1.71
N CYS A 117 -5.61 9.28 0.90
CA CYS A 117 -5.67 9.36 -0.55
C CYS A 117 -4.99 8.14 -1.19
N SER A 118 -5.61 7.58 -2.23
CA SER A 118 -5.08 6.46 -3.02
C SER A 118 -4.98 6.85 -4.50
N THR A 119 -4.14 6.15 -5.26
CA THR A 119 -4.00 6.37 -6.71
C THR A 119 -4.38 5.13 -7.49
N GLY A 120 -4.65 5.30 -8.79
CA GLY A 120 -4.69 4.21 -9.74
C GLY A 120 -3.33 3.50 -9.82
N ARG A 121 -3.32 2.31 -10.44
CA ARG A 121 -2.11 1.52 -10.64
C ARG A 121 -2.06 0.90 -12.02
N GLU A 122 -0.86 0.69 -12.53
CA GLU A 122 -0.56 -0.13 -13.70
C GLU A 122 0.01 -1.47 -13.25
N LEU A 123 -0.43 -2.55 -13.89
CA LEU A 123 0.08 -3.89 -13.62
C LEU A 123 1.35 -4.12 -14.43
N MET A 124 2.43 -4.49 -13.74
CA MET A 124 3.73 -4.77 -14.34
C MET A 124 4.03 -6.26 -14.26
N LYS A 125 4.73 -6.79 -15.28
CA LYS A 125 5.25 -8.16 -15.22
C LYS A 125 6.40 -8.28 -14.22
N ALA A 126 6.82 -9.50 -13.90
CA ALA A 126 7.93 -9.75 -12.99
C ALA A 126 9.25 -9.09 -13.43
N ASP A 127 9.49 -8.98 -14.73
CA ASP A 127 10.66 -8.29 -15.31
C ASP A 127 10.58 -6.76 -15.28
N GLY A 128 9.43 -6.20 -14.85
CA GLY A 128 9.17 -4.76 -14.79
C GLY A 128 8.65 -4.15 -16.09
N SER A 129 8.40 -4.96 -17.14
CA SER A 129 7.71 -4.48 -18.35
C SER A 129 6.21 -4.30 -18.11
N SER A 130 5.59 -3.36 -18.83
CA SER A 130 4.16 -3.11 -18.72
C SER A 130 3.33 -4.29 -19.25
N THR A 131 2.21 -4.57 -18.58
CA THR A 131 1.17 -5.47 -19.14
C THR A 131 0.16 -4.72 -20.02
N GLY A 132 0.25 -3.37 -20.10
CA GLY A 132 -0.75 -2.50 -20.73
C GLY A 132 -2.05 -2.37 -19.93
N ARG A 133 -2.13 -2.98 -18.75
CA ARG A 133 -3.36 -3.00 -17.94
C ARG A 133 -3.28 -2.03 -16.76
N THR A 134 -4.23 -1.10 -16.71
CA THR A 134 -4.38 -0.15 -15.60
C THR A 134 -5.60 -0.50 -14.75
N ILE A 135 -5.49 -0.27 -13.46
CA ILE A 135 -6.58 -0.40 -12.51
C ILE A 135 -6.93 1.01 -12.01
N PRO A 136 -8.08 1.54 -12.42
CA PRO A 136 -8.49 2.87 -12.02
C PRO A 136 -8.94 2.92 -10.56
N VAL A 137 -8.98 4.13 -10.00
CA VAL A 137 -9.58 4.42 -8.71
C VAL A 137 -10.61 5.55 -8.87
N LYS A 138 -11.69 5.53 -8.09
CA LYS A 138 -12.65 6.62 -8.06
C LYS A 138 -12.08 7.82 -7.33
N GLU A 139 -12.45 9.05 -7.72
CA GLU A 139 -12.02 10.29 -7.05
C GLU A 139 -12.49 10.38 -5.59
N LYS A 140 -13.62 9.77 -5.27
CA LYS A 140 -14.13 9.59 -3.91
C LYS A 140 -14.40 8.12 -3.67
N ILE A 141 -13.79 7.56 -2.63
CA ILE A 141 -13.94 6.17 -2.23
C ILE A 141 -14.71 6.16 -0.92
N THR A 142 -15.94 5.63 -0.94
CA THR A 142 -16.78 5.55 0.27
C THR A 142 -16.61 4.20 0.97
N TYR A 143 -16.94 4.17 2.27
CA TYR A 143 -16.98 2.93 3.05
C TYR A 143 -17.84 1.84 2.39
N ARG A 144 -19.03 2.21 1.87
CA ARG A 144 -19.95 1.26 1.21
C ARG A 144 -19.38 0.68 -0.09
N GLU A 145 -18.63 1.47 -0.84
CA GLU A 145 -17.97 0.99 -2.06
C GLU A 145 -16.80 0.08 -1.72
N LEU A 146 -16.02 0.46 -0.71
CA LEU A 146 -14.89 -0.35 -0.27
C LEU A 146 -15.35 -1.71 0.26
N LEU A 147 -16.50 -1.81 0.95
CA LEU A 147 -17.08 -3.09 1.36
C LEU A 147 -17.38 -4.05 0.20
N LYS A 148 -17.71 -3.52 -0.98
CA LYS A 148 -18.03 -4.34 -2.15
C LYS A 148 -16.78 -4.87 -2.85
N HIS A 149 -15.69 -4.11 -2.78
CA HIS A 149 -14.44 -4.42 -3.48
C HIS A 149 -13.28 -3.58 -2.92
N ASN A 150 -12.14 -4.22 -2.59
CA ASN A 150 -10.94 -3.47 -2.24
C ASN A 150 -10.38 -2.73 -3.46
N SER A 151 -10.60 -1.42 -3.52
CA SER A 151 -10.07 -0.53 -4.55
C SER A 151 -8.79 0.20 -4.12
N ILE A 152 -8.41 0.12 -2.85
CA ILE A 152 -7.24 0.79 -2.27
C ILE A 152 -6.10 -0.24 -2.16
N ASN A 153 -5.01 -0.02 -2.90
CA ASN A 153 -3.78 -0.83 -2.78
C ASN A 153 -2.83 -0.16 -1.79
N CYS A 154 -2.18 -0.94 -0.92
CA CYS A 154 -1.30 -0.43 0.13
C CYS A 154 -0.21 0.49 -0.43
N SER A 155 0.52 0.05 -1.46
CA SER A 155 1.59 0.84 -2.10
C SER A 155 1.11 2.12 -2.80
N SER A 156 -0.22 2.33 -2.94
CA SER A 156 -0.79 3.54 -3.54
C SER A 156 -1.16 4.63 -2.53
N VAL A 157 -1.15 4.30 -1.22
CA VAL A 157 -1.75 5.14 -0.19
C VAL A 157 -0.78 6.19 0.35
N ILE A 158 -1.35 7.36 0.67
CA ILE A 158 -0.84 8.31 1.65
C ILE A 158 -1.96 8.65 2.64
N LEU A 159 -1.63 8.75 3.92
CA LEU A 159 -2.60 9.12 4.96
C LEU A 159 -1.93 9.94 6.07
N ARG A 160 -2.74 10.61 6.88
CA ARG A 160 -2.25 11.34 8.06
C ARG A 160 -1.62 10.37 9.05
N ARG A 161 -0.47 10.75 9.64
CA ARG A 161 0.25 9.90 10.60
C ARG A 161 -0.55 9.59 11.87
N ASP A 162 -1.32 10.55 12.39
CA ASP A 162 -2.17 10.32 13.57
C ASP A 162 -3.23 9.24 13.29
N VAL A 163 -3.80 9.23 12.08
CA VAL A 163 -4.73 8.20 11.63
C VAL A 163 -4.03 6.84 11.47
N ALA A 164 -2.82 6.81 10.89
CA ALA A 164 -2.06 5.57 10.78
C ALA A 164 -1.73 4.94 12.16
N ARG A 165 -1.45 5.78 13.16
CA ARG A 165 -1.21 5.35 14.54
C ARG A 165 -2.48 4.90 15.27
N GLU A 166 -3.62 5.50 14.96
CA GLU A 166 -4.91 5.13 15.53
C GLU A 166 -5.42 3.77 14.99
N PHE A 167 -5.09 3.45 13.75
CA PHE A 167 -5.53 2.22 13.07
C PHE A 167 -4.34 1.38 12.62
N PRO A 168 -3.64 0.69 13.53
CA PRO A 168 -2.55 -0.20 13.16
C PRO A 168 -3.05 -1.34 12.27
N MET A 169 -2.16 -1.87 11.43
CA MET A 169 -2.44 -3.06 10.64
C MET A 169 -2.38 -4.29 11.52
N GLU A 170 -3.43 -5.09 11.49
CA GLU A 170 -3.60 -6.29 12.30
C GLU A 170 -4.04 -7.46 11.42
N HIS A 171 -3.85 -8.69 11.90
CA HIS A 171 -4.34 -9.90 11.25
C HIS A 171 -3.60 -10.26 9.94
N ASP A 172 -2.31 -10.64 10.06
CA ASP A 172 -1.49 -11.11 8.94
C ASP A 172 -2.03 -12.37 8.24
N ASP A 173 -2.97 -13.07 8.88
CA ASP A 173 -3.74 -14.18 8.33
C ASP A 173 -4.86 -13.73 7.37
N SER A 174 -4.96 -12.43 7.13
CA SER A 174 -5.95 -11.80 6.28
C SER A 174 -5.32 -10.73 5.37
N HIS A 175 -6.14 -9.90 4.73
CA HIS A 175 -5.69 -8.69 4.04
C HIS A 175 -5.68 -7.54 5.05
N GLU A 176 -4.57 -7.40 5.78
CA GLU A 176 -4.37 -6.47 6.88
C GLU A 176 -4.63 -5.01 6.49
N ASP A 177 -4.19 -4.62 5.29
CA ASP A 177 -4.39 -3.30 4.72
C ASP A 177 -5.87 -3.02 4.46
N TYR A 178 -6.59 -3.97 3.88
CA TYR A 178 -8.01 -3.81 3.58
C TYR A 178 -8.86 -3.65 4.86
N ILE A 179 -8.55 -4.41 5.92
CA ILE A 179 -9.21 -4.26 7.23
C ILE A 179 -8.97 -2.84 7.75
N THR A 180 -7.74 -2.36 7.69
CA THR A 180 -7.35 -1.03 8.15
C THR A 180 -8.08 0.06 7.38
N TRP A 181 -8.16 -0.03 6.06
CA TRP A 181 -8.91 0.95 5.24
C TRP A 181 -10.40 0.94 5.55
N LEU A 182 -11.00 -0.22 5.79
CA LEU A 182 -12.40 -0.31 6.22
C LEU A 182 -12.62 0.35 7.59
N LYS A 183 -11.73 0.13 8.56
CA LYS A 183 -11.82 0.78 9.88
C LYS A 183 -11.72 2.30 9.76
N ILE A 184 -10.76 2.81 8.97
CA ILE A 184 -10.57 4.25 8.72
C ILE A 184 -11.81 4.84 8.05
N LEU A 185 -12.30 4.26 6.95
CA LEU A 185 -13.45 4.80 6.23
C LEU A 185 -14.76 4.69 7.01
N ARG A 186 -14.87 3.74 7.93
CA ARG A 186 -16.01 3.68 8.88
C ARG A 186 -16.04 4.92 9.78
N LYS A 187 -14.88 5.42 10.24
CA LYS A 187 -14.79 6.60 11.11
C LYS A 187 -14.85 7.90 10.31
N TYR A 188 -14.09 8.00 9.22
CA TYR A 188 -13.90 9.24 8.46
C TYR A 188 -14.79 9.36 7.22
N GLY A 189 -15.60 8.35 6.91
CA GLY A 189 -16.60 8.34 5.83
C GLY A 189 -16.04 7.97 4.46
N CYS A 190 -15.00 8.64 4.00
CA CYS A 190 -14.45 8.44 2.65
C CYS A 190 -12.96 8.76 2.57
N ALA A 191 -12.35 8.31 1.47
CA ALA A 191 -11.00 8.65 1.06
C ALA A 191 -11.01 9.35 -0.30
N ALA A 192 -9.96 10.13 -0.57
CA ALA A 192 -9.70 10.69 -1.89
C ALA A 192 -9.09 9.62 -2.82
N GLY A 193 -9.33 9.75 -4.11
CA GLY A 193 -8.65 9.01 -5.14
C GLY A 193 -8.16 9.89 -6.27
N ILE A 194 -7.05 9.51 -6.89
CA ILE A 194 -6.50 10.14 -8.08
C ILE A 194 -6.45 9.09 -9.17
N ASN A 195 -7.29 9.25 -10.21
CA ASN A 195 -7.41 8.28 -11.29
C ASN A 195 -6.25 8.38 -12.29
N LYS A 196 -5.03 8.31 -11.77
CA LYS A 196 -3.79 8.20 -12.55
C LYS A 196 -3.00 6.98 -12.06
N PRO A 197 -2.36 6.19 -12.94
CA PRO A 197 -1.65 4.98 -12.59
C PRO A 197 -0.25 5.28 -12.04
N TYR A 198 -0.19 6.06 -10.96
CA TYR A 198 1.06 6.44 -10.31
C TYR A 198 1.79 5.29 -9.64
N LEU A 199 1.06 4.22 -9.26
CA LEU A 199 1.67 3.01 -8.75
C LEU A 199 1.94 2.04 -9.90
N LYS A 200 3.16 1.56 -10.01
CA LYS A 200 3.56 0.43 -10.85
C LYS A 200 3.60 -0.82 -9.97
N TYR A 201 2.52 -1.60 -10.08
CA TYR A 201 2.29 -2.77 -9.25
C TYR A 201 2.84 -4.03 -9.94
N ARG A 202 3.86 -4.66 -9.34
CA ARG A 202 4.50 -5.85 -9.89
C ARG A 202 3.70 -7.12 -9.59
N LEU A 203 3.46 -7.90 -10.62
CA LEU A 203 2.89 -9.24 -10.50
C LEU A 203 4.04 -10.23 -10.20
N SER A 204 4.40 -10.32 -8.92
CA SER A 204 5.46 -11.23 -8.46
C SER A 204 4.97 -12.68 -8.41
N GLU A 205 5.89 -13.64 -8.66
CA GLU A 205 5.57 -15.08 -8.63
C GLU A 205 5.30 -15.63 -7.23
N GLY A 206 5.69 -14.90 -6.17
CA GLY A 206 5.63 -15.31 -4.76
C GLY A 206 4.53 -14.67 -3.91
N GLY A 207 3.68 -13.79 -4.47
CA GLY A 207 2.73 -12.97 -3.69
C GLY A 207 1.67 -13.76 -2.91
N LYS A 208 1.23 -13.20 -1.76
CA LYS A 208 0.16 -13.76 -0.88
C LYS A 208 -1.13 -14.13 -1.64
N SER A 209 -1.41 -13.49 -2.78
CA SER A 209 -2.64 -13.67 -3.59
C SER A 209 -2.58 -14.83 -4.59
N ARG A 210 -1.46 -15.55 -4.72
CA ARG A 210 -1.31 -16.65 -5.69
C ARG A 210 -2.23 -17.84 -5.40
N ASN A 211 -2.37 -18.21 -4.14
CA ASN A 211 -3.31 -19.27 -3.75
C ASN A 211 -4.72 -18.69 -3.63
N LYS A 212 -5.54 -18.91 -4.67
CA LYS A 212 -6.90 -18.37 -4.76
C LYS A 212 -7.81 -18.79 -3.60
N LEU A 213 -7.69 -20.02 -3.11
CA LEU A 213 -8.48 -20.51 -1.97
C LEU A 213 -8.06 -19.82 -0.68
N LYS A 214 -6.75 -19.71 -0.42
CA LYS A 214 -6.23 -18.96 0.72
C LYS A 214 -6.64 -17.49 0.66
N SER A 215 -6.49 -16.84 -0.50
CA SER A 215 -6.90 -15.45 -0.70
C SER A 215 -8.41 -15.25 -0.51
N ALA A 216 -9.25 -16.22 -0.92
CA ALA A 216 -10.69 -16.19 -0.67
C ALA A 216 -11.02 -16.27 0.83
N ALA A 217 -10.38 -17.18 1.56
CA ALA A 217 -10.52 -17.27 3.02
C ALA A 217 -10.06 -15.98 3.72
N MET A 218 -8.93 -15.42 3.31
CA MET A 218 -8.43 -14.13 3.80
C MET A 218 -9.45 -13.01 3.57
N THR A 219 -10.06 -12.93 2.38
CA THR A 219 -11.10 -11.95 2.06
C THR A 219 -12.35 -12.11 2.92
N TYR A 220 -12.80 -13.35 3.17
CA TYR A 220 -13.90 -13.60 4.11
C TYR A 220 -13.55 -13.11 5.51
N ASN A 221 -12.34 -13.39 5.99
CA ASN A 221 -11.87 -12.98 7.31
C ASN A 221 -11.83 -11.45 7.46
N VAL A 222 -11.55 -10.67 6.39
CA VAL A 222 -11.64 -9.21 6.44
C VAL A 222 -12.99 -8.75 7.00
N TYR A 223 -14.08 -9.32 6.52
CA TYR A 223 -15.42 -8.92 6.99
C TYR A 223 -15.69 -9.38 8.43
N ARG A 224 -15.13 -10.54 8.83
CA ARG A 224 -15.20 -11.02 10.21
C ARG A 224 -14.48 -10.07 11.17
N TYR A 225 -13.25 -9.70 10.83
CA TYR A 225 -12.44 -8.74 11.61
C TYR A 225 -12.97 -7.31 11.56
N ALA A 226 -13.68 -6.94 10.49
CA ALA A 226 -14.43 -5.68 10.43
C ALA A 226 -15.69 -5.67 11.33
N GLY A 227 -15.97 -6.76 12.05
CA GLY A 227 -17.06 -6.85 13.04
C GLY A 227 -18.40 -7.31 12.47
N TYR A 228 -18.42 -7.89 11.25
CA TYR A 228 -19.68 -8.41 10.69
C TYR A 228 -19.96 -9.85 11.14
N GLY A 229 -21.25 -10.17 11.36
CA GLY A 229 -21.71 -11.54 11.62
C GLY A 229 -21.52 -12.44 10.40
N ARG A 230 -21.54 -13.78 10.60
CA ARG A 230 -21.25 -14.78 9.55
C ARG A 230 -22.05 -14.57 8.27
N ILE A 231 -23.38 -14.35 8.38
CA ILE A 231 -24.26 -14.18 7.21
C ILE A 231 -23.89 -12.92 6.40
N ARG A 232 -23.69 -11.77 7.07
CA ARG A 232 -23.28 -10.54 6.38
C ARG A 232 -21.90 -10.65 5.76
N SER A 233 -20.96 -11.35 6.41
CA SER A 233 -19.63 -11.62 5.85
C SER A 233 -19.71 -12.45 4.58
N CYS A 234 -20.58 -13.48 4.52
CA CYS A 234 -20.84 -14.24 3.29
C CYS A 234 -21.41 -13.36 2.17
N ILE A 235 -22.40 -12.47 2.48
CA ILE A 235 -23.00 -11.57 1.49
C ILE A 235 -21.92 -10.64 0.89
N PHE A 236 -21.10 -10.02 1.74
CA PHE A 236 -20.03 -9.13 1.26
C PHE A 236 -18.94 -9.89 0.48
N PHE A 237 -18.59 -11.10 0.91
CA PHE A 237 -17.66 -11.96 0.18
C PHE A 237 -18.18 -12.32 -1.20
N CYS A 238 -19.44 -12.72 -1.34
CA CYS A 238 -20.07 -12.97 -2.65
C CYS A 238 -20.06 -11.71 -3.53
N SER A 239 -20.41 -10.55 -2.96
CA SER A 239 -20.32 -9.27 -3.66
C SER A 239 -18.91 -8.98 -4.15
N TYR A 240 -17.89 -9.19 -3.30
CA TYR A 240 -16.48 -9.01 -3.65
C TYR A 240 -16.06 -9.92 -4.81
N ALA A 241 -16.44 -11.20 -4.76
CA ALA A 241 -16.13 -12.17 -5.81
C ALA A 241 -16.74 -11.77 -7.16
N VAL A 242 -18.02 -11.37 -7.18
CA VAL A 242 -18.70 -10.90 -8.39
C VAL A 242 -18.03 -9.67 -8.98
N HIS A 243 -17.73 -8.66 -8.15
CA HIS A 243 -17.05 -7.45 -8.62
C HIS A 243 -15.62 -7.74 -9.09
N GLY A 244 -14.92 -8.70 -8.45
CA GLY A 244 -13.61 -9.17 -8.90
C GLY A 244 -13.66 -9.77 -10.30
N ILE A 245 -14.60 -10.68 -10.56
CA ILE A 245 -14.80 -11.30 -11.89
C ILE A 245 -15.14 -10.23 -12.93
N TRP A 246 -16.08 -9.34 -12.62
CA TRP A 246 -16.50 -8.26 -13.54
C TRP A 246 -15.34 -7.35 -13.94
N LYS A 247 -14.50 -6.99 -12.98
CA LYS A 247 -13.30 -6.17 -13.21
C LYS A 247 -12.31 -6.84 -14.16
N TYR A 248 -12.08 -8.15 -14.03
CA TYR A 248 -11.20 -8.90 -14.94
C TYR A 248 -11.80 -9.04 -16.35
N CYS A 249 -13.10 -9.27 -16.46
CA CYS A 249 -13.79 -9.33 -17.77
C CYS A 249 -13.80 -7.96 -18.47
N TYR A 250 -14.07 -6.86 -17.75
CA TYR A 250 -14.15 -5.53 -18.35
C TYR A 250 -12.78 -4.98 -18.77
N CYS A 251 -11.72 -5.29 -18.03
CA CYS A 251 -10.34 -4.92 -18.42
C CYS A 251 -9.87 -5.70 -19.66
N SER A 252 -10.38 -6.93 -19.88
CA SER A 252 -10.04 -7.74 -21.05
C SER A 252 -10.66 -7.20 -22.34
N LEU A 253 -11.81 -6.51 -22.27
CA LEU A 253 -12.53 -5.97 -23.44
C LEU A 253 -12.01 -4.61 -23.94
N ARG A 254 -11.20 -3.90 -23.14
CA ARG A 254 -10.60 -2.60 -23.53
C ARG A 254 -9.16 -2.71 -24.05
N SER A 255 -8.60 -3.91 -24.10
CA SER A 255 -7.25 -4.20 -24.60
C SER A 255 -7.29 -4.84 -26.01
N GLN A 256 -8.39 -4.76 -26.71
CA GLN A 256 -8.54 -4.95 -28.15
C GLN A 256 -8.88 -3.57 -28.76
#